data_ee0e869a588f901d166bab502f8f5911
#
_entry.id   ee0e869a588f901d166bab502f8f5911
#
_cell.length_a   1.000
_cell.length_b   1.000
_cell.length_c   1.000
_cell.angle_alpha   90.00
_cell.angle_beta   90.00
_cell.angle_gamma   90.00
#
_symmetry.space_group_name_H-M   'P 1'
#
loop_
_entity.id
_entity.type
_entity.pdbx_description
1 polymer ?
#
loop_
_entity_poly.entity_id
_entity_poly.type
_entity_poly.pdbx_seq_one_letter_code
_entity_poly.pdbx_strand_id
1 'polypeptide(L)'
;MTDTKNRLKKLAMALPILALLAFLIFTLTKQQLAPSVIFTTIEGKKISMASLKGKVVLVNFWATDCRACVTEMPALASTYNLYKDKGFEIIAVAMPYDPPAQVLNYATQKKLPFPVMDDGFGEMTAKFDDVSVTPTTYIYNQQGKLIQYTNGALNFKKLHQLLDKELS
;
A
#
# COMPACT_ATOMS: atom_id res chain seq x y z
N MET A 1 -55.73 15.18 19.04
CA MET A 1 -54.46 15.73 19.59
C MET A 1 -53.42 14.67 20.01
N THR A 2 -53.76 13.38 20.10
CA THR A 2 -52.86 12.26 20.51
C THR A 2 -51.98 11.72 19.39
N ASP A 3 -52.40 11.79 18.12
CA ASP A 3 -51.65 11.20 16.97
C ASP A 3 -50.41 11.99 16.60
N THR A 4 -50.48 13.33 16.70
CA THR A 4 -49.32 14.23 16.39
C THR A 4 -48.20 14.05 17.41
N LYS A 5 -48.51 13.86 18.71
CA LYS A 5 -47.50 13.62 19.76
C LYS A 5 -46.79 12.28 19.58
N ASN A 6 -47.49 11.24 19.12
CA ASN A 6 -46.90 9.93 18.86
C ASN A 6 -45.99 9.93 17.61
N ARG A 7 -46.37 10.67 16.58
CA ARG A 7 -45.54 10.86 15.38
C ARG A 7 -44.25 11.64 15.73
N LEU A 8 -44.37 12.70 16.55
CA LEU A 8 -43.23 13.48 17.00
C LEU A 8 -42.23 12.64 17.81
N LYS A 9 -42.74 11.78 18.73
CA LYS A 9 -41.89 10.85 19.51
C LYS A 9 -41.17 9.83 18.62
N LYS A 10 -41.87 9.27 17.62
CA LYS A 10 -41.25 8.32 16.66
C LYS A 10 -40.21 9.00 15.80
N LEU A 11 -40.43 10.23 15.33
CA LEU A 11 -39.41 11.01 14.61
C LEU A 11 -38.20 11.33 15.49
N ALA A 12 -38.44 11.74 16.74
CA ALA A 12 -37.35 12.07 17.68
C ALA A 12 -36.47 10.86 18.03
N MET A 13 -37.00 9.63 17.98
CA MET A 13 -36.23 8.39 18.14
C MET A 13 -35.56 7.93 16.84
N ALA A 14 -36.17 8.19 15.68
CA ALA A 14 -35.62 7.76 14.39
C ALA A 14 -34.40 8.60 13.96
N LEU A 15 -34.38 9.90 14.25
CA LEU A 15 -33.29 10.81 13.90
C LEU A 15 -31.92 10.39 14.46
N PRO A 16 -31.74 10.07 15.76
CA PRO A 16 -30.45 9.64 16.29
C PRO A 16 -30.01 8.27 15.71
N ILE A 17 -30.95 7.37 15.43
CA ILE A 17 -30.64 6.08 14.81
C ILE A 17 -30.13 6.28 13.37
N LEU A 18 -30.80 7.15 12.60
CA LEU A 18 -30.34 7.48 11.24
C LEU A 18 -28.96 8.16 11.25
N ALA A 19 -28.73 9.07 12.18
CA ALA A 19 -27.44 9.74 12.35
C ALA A 19 -26.34 8.72 12.72
N LEU A 20 -26.64 7.78 13.62
CA LEU A 20 -25.69 6.72 13.98
C LEU A 20 -25.38 5.79 12.81
N LEU A 21 -26.39 5.39 12.03
CA LEU A 21 -26.22 4.58 10.82
C LEU A 21 -25.38 5.34 9.75
N ALA A 22 -25.68 6.60 9.52
CA ALA A 22 -24.91 7.44 8.61
C ALA A 22 -23.44 7.59 9.05
N PHE A 23 -23.21 7.80 10.34
CA PHE A 23 -21.87 7.86 10.94
C PHE A 23 -21.14 6.51 10.81
N LEU A 24 -21.83 5.39 11.05
CA LEU A 24 -21.28 4.05 10.90
C LEU A 24 -20.90 3.77 9.43
N ILE A 25 -21.79 4.09 8.48
CA ILE A 25 -21.51 3.97 7.05
C ILE A 25 -20.31 4.83 6.67
N PHE A 26 -20.26 6.09 7.14
CA PHE A 26 -19.13 6.99 6.87
C PHE A 26 -17.81 6.42 7.41
N THR A 27 -17.78 5.88 8.62
CA THR A 27 -16.58 5.29 9.21
C THR A 27 -16.14 4.00 8.50
N LEU A 28 -17.09 3.15 8.10
CA LEU A 28 -16.83 1.91 7.37
C LEU A 28 -16.40 2.15 5.91
N THR A 29 -16.79 3.28 5.31
CA THR A 29 -16.41 3.65 3.94
C THR A 29 -15.16 4.53 3.86
N LYS A 30 -14.57 4.89 5.01
CA LYS A 30 -13.34 5.69 5.04
C LYS A 30 -12.19 4.90 4.40
N GLN A 31 -11.88 5.20 3.14
CA GLN A 31 -10.79 4.58 2.42
C GLN A 31 -9.44 5.04 2.96
N GLN A 32 -8.55 4.09 3.23
CA GLN A 32 -7.18 4.39 3.64
C GLN A 32 -6.41 4.99 2.46
N LEU A 33 -5.86 6.17 2.66
CA LEU A 33 -5.01 6.84 1.68
C LEU A 33 -3.54 6.50 1.93
N ALA A 34 -2.76 6.56 0.86
CA ALA A 34 -1.31 6.42 0.94
C ALA A 34 -0.71 7.50 1.87
N PRO A 35 0.23 7.13 2.74
CA PRO A 35 0.87 8.09 3.63
C PRO A 35 1.67 9.13 2.82
N SER A 36 1.77 10.37 3.38
CA SER A 36 2.60 11.42 2.79
C SER A 36 4.05 11.18 3.19
N VAL A 37 4.81 10.52 2.30
CA VAL A 37 6.21 10.13 2.54
C VAL A 37 7.09 10.48 1.33
N ILE A 38 8.40 10.54 1.58
CA ILE A 38 9.44 10.66 0.55
C ILE A 38 10.36 9.44 0.70
N PHE A 39 10.39 8.60 -0.32
CA PHE A 39 11.31 7.48 -0.41
C PHE A 39 12.68 7.98 -0.92
N THR A 40 13.74 7.67 -0.20
CA THR A 40 15.12 7.93 -0.69
C THR A 40 15.71 6.60 -1.13
N THR A 41 15.94 6.44 -2.42
CA THR A 41 16.49 5.18 -2.98
C THR A 41 17.95 4.97 -2.58
N ILE A 42 18.42 3.73 -2.70
CA ILE A 42 19.85 3.40 -2.48
C ILE A 42 20.82 4.16 -3.40
N GLU A 43 20.32 4.70 -4.53
CA GLU A 43 21.09 5.60 -5.41
C GLU A 43 20.94 7.09 -5.01
N GLY A 44 20.26 7.41 -3.91
CA GLY A 44 20.06 8.78 -3.43
C GLY A 44 18.94 9.56 -4.11
N LYS A 45 18.15 8.93 -5.00
CA LYS A 45 17.00 9.58 -5.65
C LYS A 45 15.84 9.70 -4.66
N LYS A 46 15.23 10.89 -4.59
CA LYS A 46 14.02 11.13 -3.79
C LYS A 46 12.77 10.99 -4.62
N ILE A 47 11.83 10.16 -4.17
CA ILE A 47 10.54 9.90 -4.80
C ILE A 47 9.46 10.18 -3.76
N SER A 48 8.63 11.21 -3.95
CA SER A 48 7.51 11.44 -3.05
C SER A 48 6.32 10.57 -3.44
N MET A 49 5.55 10.06 -2.48
CA MET A 49 4.30 9.36 -2.76
C MET A 49 3.34 10.25 -3.58
N ALA A 50 3.34 11.56 -3.32
CA ALA A 50 2.54 12.53 -4.08
C ALA A 50 2.93 12.60 -5.56
N SER A 51 4.22 12.42 -5.91
CA SER A 51 4.68 12.42 -7.32
C SER A 51 4.28 11.16 -8.09
N LEU A 52 3.80 10.13 -7.40
CA LEU A 52 3.32 8.88 -7.99
C LEU A 52 1.82 8.90 -8.26
N LYS A 53 1.14 10.01 -8.02
CA LYS A 53 -0.27 10.20 -8.34
C LYS A 53 -0.52 9.96 -9.83
N GLY A 54 -1.57 9.23 -10.18
CA GLY A 54 -1.84 8.78 -11.54
C GLY A 54 -1.23 7.43 -11.91
N LYS A 55 -0.44 6.84 -10.99
CA LYS A 55 0.08 5.47 -11.12
C LYS A 55 -0.57 4.53 -10.12
N VAL A 56 -0.66 3.25 -10.46
CA VAL A 56 -0.85 2.19 -9.47
C VAL A 56 0.50 1.94 -8.80
N VAL A 57 0.56 2.05 -7.47
CA VAL A 57 1.81 1.97 -6.72
C VAL A 57 1.80 0.77 -5.78
N LEU A 58 2.80 -0.09 -5.91
CA LEU A 58 3.03 -1.21 -5.00
C LEU A 58 4.23 -0.85 -4.10
N VAL A 59 3.99 -0.79 -2.79
CA VAL A 59 5.05 -0.65 -1.78
C VAL A 59 5.24 -2.00 -1.13
N ASN A 60 6.44 -2.59 -1.29
CA ASN A 60 6.79 -3.91 -0.77
C ASN A 60 7.87 -3.78 0.30
N PHE A 61 7.56 -4.20 1.52
CA PHE A 61 8.51 -4.31 2.63
C PHE A 61 9.15 -5.70 2.62
N TRP A 62 10.47 -5.74 2.57
CA TRP A 62 11.25 -6.96 2.38
C TRP A 62 12.57 -6.93 3.14
N ALA A 63 13.28 -8.07 3.19
CA ALA A 63 14.63 -8.16 3.70
C ALA A 63 15.45 -9.20 2.93
N THR A 64 16.78 -9.04 2.93
CA THR A 64 17.70 -9.96 2.23
C THR A 64 17.76 -11.35 2.90
N ASP A 65 17.48 -11.45 4.18
CA ASP A 65 17.40 -12.69 4.96
C ASP A 65 15.99 -13.33 4.95
N CYS A 66 14.99 -12.63 4.39
CA CYS A 66 13.63 -13.14 4.25
C CYS A 66 13.51 -14.07 3.04
N ARG A 67 13.49 -15.39 3.27
CA ARG A 67 13.42 -16.39 2.19
C ARG A 67 12.22 -16.19 1.25
N ALA A 68 11.04 -15.91 1.77
CA ALA A 68 9.85 -15.66 0.96
C ALA A 68 10.02 -14.43 0.07
N CYS A 69 10.60 -13.33 0.62
CA CYS A 69 10.87 -12.10 -0.12
C CYS A 69 11.82 -12.35 -1.30
N VAL A 70 12.95 -13.00 -1.04
CA VAL A 70 13.95 -13.31 -2.06
C VAL A 70 13.37 -14.24 -3.15
N THR A 71 12.48 -15.15 -2.78
CA THR A 71 11.81 -16.06 -3.73
C THR A 71 10.85 -15.32 -4.66
N GLU A 72 10.12 -14.31 -4.16
CA GLU A 72 9.14 -13.57 -4.98
C GLU A 72 9.75 -12.43 -5.82
N MET A 73 10.97 -11.96 -5.49
CA MET A 73 11.63 -10.82 -6.16
C MET A 73 11.73 -10.96 -7.69
N PRO A 74 12.08 -12.14 -8.28
CA PRO A 74 12.10 -12.29 -9.74
C PRO A 74 10.72 -12.10 -10.38
N ALA A 75 9.65 -12.55 -9.73
CA ALA A 75 8.29 -12.40 -10.22
C ALA A 75 7.82 -10.94 -10.10
N LEU A 76 8.22 -10.22 -9.04
CA LEU A 76 8.01 -8.77 -8.91
C LEU A 76 8.72 -8.02 -10.04
N ALA A 77 10.00 -8.36 -10.34
CA ALA A 77 10.75 -7.74 -11.42
C ALA A 77 10.09 -7.97 -12.79
N SER A 78 9.61 -9.19 -13.04
CA SER A 78 8.89 -9.53 -14.27
C SER A 78 7.56 -8.75 -14.37
N THR A 79 6.82 -8.66 -13.28
CA THR A 79 5.56 -7.90 -13.21
C THR A 79 5.81 -6.41 -13.45
N TYR A 80 6.83 -5.85 -12.83
CA TYR A 80 7.20 -4.43 -13.06
C TYR A 80 7.50 -4.16 -14.53
N ASN A 81 8.32 -4.98 -15.17
CA ASN A 81 8.66 -4.81 -16.59
C ASN A 81 7.44 -4.93 -17.52
N LEU A 82 6.44 -5.74 -17.13
CA LEU A 82 5.21 -5.92 -17.92
C LEU A 82 4.25 -4.70 -17.81
N TYR A 83 4.25 -4.01 -16.66
CA TYR A 83 3.24 -2.98 -16.37
C TYR A 83 3.77 -1.56 -16.18
N LYS A 84 5.09 -1.32 -16.04
CA LYS A 84 5.68 0.00 -15.80
C LYS A 84 5.25 1.06 -16.81
N ASP A 85 5.21 0.69 -18.10
CA ASP A 85 4.86 1.59 -19.19
C ASP A 85 3.34 1.85 -19.26
N LYS A 86 2.54 1.10 -18.51
CA LYS A 86 1.10 1.28 -18.36
C LYS A 86 0.72 2.11 -17.13
N GLY A 87 1.70 2.64 -16.39
CA GLY A 87 1.45 3.44 -15.19
C GLY A 87 1.51 2.66 -13.88
N PHE A 88 2.29 1.59 -13.82
CA PHE A 88 2.59 0.84 -12.59
C PHE A 88 3.95 1.23 -12.03
N GLU A 89 4.04 1.35 -10.70
CA GLU A 89 5.30 1.62 -10.00
C GLU A 89 5.45 0.67 -8.82
N ILE A 90 6.69 0.24 -8.56
CA ILE A 90 7.06 -0.52 -7.36
C ILE A 90 8.08 0.30 -6.58
N ILE A 91 7.90 0.38 -5.26
CA ILE A 91 8.91 0.83 -4.31
C ILE A 91 9.20 -0.33 -3.36
N ALA A 92 10.42 -0.88 -3.43
CA ALA A 92 10.86 -1.93 -2.52
C ALA A 92 11.59 -1.31 -1.33
N VAL A 93 11.01 -1.43 -0.13
CA VAL A 93 11.52 -0.88 1.12
C VAL A 93 12.16 -2.00 1.92
N ALA A 94 13.48 -2.00 2.05
CA ALA A 94 14.17 -2.94 2.92
C ALA A 94 13.96 -2.55 4.38
N MET A 95 13.80 -3.58 5.24
CA MET A 95 13.50 -3.40 6.66
C MET A 95 14.67 -2.74 7.41
N PRO A 96 14.41 -2.00 8.51
CA PRO A 96 15.43 -1.27 9.26
C PRO A 96 16.57 -2.14 9.81
N TYR A 97 16.31 -3.43 10.03
CA TYR A 97 17.31 -4.38 10.54
C TYR A 97 18.19 -4.99 9.45
N ASP A 98 17.84 -4.80 8.16
CA ASP A 98 18.60 -5.37 7.05
C ASP A 98 19.83 -4.48 6.75
N PRO A 99 21.06 -5.02 6.78
CA PRO A 99 22.25 -4.20 6.59
C PRO A 99 22.25 -3.51 5.22
N PRO A 100 22.43 -2.17 5.13
CA PRO A 100 22.37 -1.41 3.87
C PRO A 100 23.27 -1.96 2.78
N ALA A 101 24.46 -2.45 3.15
CA ALA A 101 25.42 -3.04 2.21
C ALA A 101 24.89 -4.34 1.58
N GLN A 102 24.12 -5.13 2.33
CA GLN A 102 23.49 -6.35 1.79
C GLN A 102 22.34 -6.01 0.85
N VAL A 103 21.51 -5.01 1.20
CA VAL A 103 20.43 -4.49 0.35
C VAL A 103 20.99 -3.99 -0.98
N LEU A 104 22.02 -3.12 -0.94
CA LEU A 104 22.67 -2.60 -2.14
C LEU A 104 23.27 -3.72 -3.00
N ASN A 105 23.97 -4.66 -2.38
CA ASN A 105 24.60 -5.78 -3.07
C ASN A 105 23.56 -6.68 -3.76
N TYR A 106 22.48 -7.01 -3.05
CA TYR A 106 21.38 -7.81 -3.60
C TYR A 106 20.70 -7.10 -4.77
N ALA A 107 20.33 -5.84 -4.60
CA ALA A 107 19.64 -5.06 -5.64
C ALA A 107 20.50 -4.94 -6.92
N THR A 108 21.81 -4.71 -6.75
CA THR A 108 22.78 -4.60 -7.86
C THR A 108 22.98 -5.95 -8.56
N GLN A 109 23.24 -7.03 -7.82
CA GLN A 109 23.46 -8.37 -8.38
C GLN A 109 22.23 -8.90 -9.12
N LYS A 110 21.04 -8.66 -8.56
CA LYS A 110 19.77 -9.08 -9.17
C LYS A 110 19.26 -8.11 -10.23
N LYS A 111 19.93 -6.94 -10.40
CA LYS A 111 19.53 -5.88 -11.34
C LYS A 111 18.04 -5.55 -11.20
N LEU A 112 17.61 -5.26 -9.96
CA LEU A 112 16.21 -4.95 -9.70
C LEU A 112 15.79 -3.73 -10.54
N PRO A 113 14.70 -3.83 -11.34
CA PRO A 113 14.33 -2.80 -12.30
C PRO A 113 13.52 -1.64 -11.72
N PHE A 114 13.21 -1.68 -10.43
CA PHE A 114 12.38 -0.71 -9.71
C PHE A 114 13.17 -0.06 -8.57
N PRO A 115 12.72 1.09 -8.05
CA PRO A 115 13.31 1.77 -6.91
C PRO A 115 13.42 0.88 -5.67
N VAL A 116 14.61 0.82 -5.09
CA VAL A 116 14.90 0.15 -3.82
C VAL A 116 15.32 1.20 -2.80
N MET A 117 14.78 1.12 -1.60
CA MET A 117 15.09 1.97 -0.47
C MET A 117 15.53 1.11 0.72
N ASP A 118 16.47 1.62 1.52
CA ASP A 118 16.79 1.13 2.85
C ASP A 118 16.11 2.00 3.90
N ASP A 119 15.33 1.39 4.81
CA ASP A 119 14.60 2.10 5.87
C ASP A 119 15.39 2.11 7.20
N GLY A 120 16.69 2.35 7.13
CA GLY A 120 17.60 2.21 8.27
C GLY A 120 17.17 2.87 9.58
N PHE A 121 16.27 3.87 9.55
CA PHE A 121 15.73 4.52 10.75
C PHE A 121 14.29 4.09 11.09
N GLY A 122 13.67 3.22 10.30
CA GLY A 122 12.29 2.75 10.54
C GLY A 122 11.21 3.78 10.27
N GLU A 123 11.52 4.86 9.51
CA GLU A 123 10.55 5.91 9.22
C GLU A 123 9.42 5.41 8.32
N MET A 124 9.75 4.57 7.32
CA MET A 124 8.75 4.04 6.40
C MET A 124 7.92 2.96 7.07
N THR A 125 8.53 2.03 7.78
CA THR A 125 7.81 1.00 8.54
C THR A 125 6.79 1.64 9.49
N ALA A 126 7.16 2.69 10.22
CA ALA A 126 6.27 3.43 11.12
C ALA A 126 5.13 4.16 10.37
N LYS A 127 5.38 4.69 9.16
CA LYS A 127 4.36 5.38 8.34
C LYS A 127 3.38 4.45 7.66
N PHE A 128 3.73 3.16 7.54
CA PHE A 128 2.91 2.10 6.96
C PHE A 128 2.39 1.14 8.05
N ASP A 129 1.76 1.70 9.10
CA ASP A 129 1.11 0.96 10.19
C ASP A 129 2.06 0.02 10.97
N ASP A 130 3.28 0.49 11.28
CA ASP A 130 4.31 -0.22 12.05
C ASP A 130 4.63 -1.63 11.50
N VAL A 131 4.97 -1.69 10.22
CA VAL A 131 5.33 -2.96 9.54
C VAL A 131 6.44 -3.68 10.29
N SER A 132 6.16 -4.89 10.77
CA SER A 132 7.09 -5.73 11.54
C SER A 132 7.32 -7.11 10.94
N VAL A 133 6.59 -7.46 9.87
CA VAL A 133 6.64 -8.77 9.21
C VAL A 133 6.92 -8.61 7.72
N THR A 134 7.75 -9.51 7.17
CA THR A 134 8.09 -9.54 5.73
C THR A 134 7.77 -10.89 5.10
N PRO A 135 7.34 -10.89 3.81
CA PRO A 135 7.03 -9.72 3.01
C PRO A 135 5.69 -9.09 3.41
N THR A 136 5.60 -7.76 3.37
CA THR A 136 4.33 -7.03 3.53
C THR A 136 4.16 -6.07 2.35
N THR A 137 2.99 -6.09 1.72
CA THR A 137 2.74 -5.33 0.49
C THR A 137 1.48 -4.50 0.59
N TYR A 138 1.60 -3.22 0.23
CA TYR A 138 0.51 -2.27 0.06
C TYR A 138 0.38 -1.92 -1.42
N ILE A 139 -0.83 -1.94 -1.97
CA ILE A 139 -1.10 -1.53 -3.34
C ILE A 139 -2.11 -0.39 -3.33
N TYR A 140 -1.73 0.73 -3.92
CA TYR A 140 -2.54 1.94 -4.05
C TYR A 140 -2.93 2.15 -5.50
N ASN A 141 -4.18 2.58 -5.73
CA ASN A 141 -4.64 2.94 -7.08
C ASN A 141 -4.11 4.32 -7.51
N GLN A 142 -4.47 4.74 -8.71
CA GLN A 142 -4.06 6.02 -9.32
C GLN A 142 -4.47 7.25 -8.49
N GLN A 143 -5.49 7.14 -7.63
CA GLN A 143 -5.94 8.20 -6.71
C GLN A 143 -5.22 8.15 -5.35
N GLY A 144 -4.31 7.19 -5.14
CA GLY A 144 -3.61 6.98 -3.88
C GLY A 144 -4.46 6.29 -2.80
N LYS A 145 -5.54 5.61 -3.17
CA LYS A 145 -6.36 4.82 -2.25
C LYS A 145 -5.82 3.40 -2.14
N LEU A 146 -5.72 2.88 -0.92
CA LEU A 146 -5.33 1.49 -0.68
C LEU A 146 -6.40 0.56 -1.27
N ILE A 147 -5.97 -0.31 -2.20
CA ILE A 147 -6.84 -1.28 -2.87
C ILE A 147 -6.50 -2.73 -2.53
N GLN A 148 -5.29 -2.98 -2.04
CA GLN A 148 -4.88 -4.28 -1.53
C GLN A 148 -3.80 -4.14 -0.46
N TYR A 149 -3.94 -4.92 0.61
CA TYR A 149 -2.93 -5.17 1.63
C TYR A 149 -2.67 -6.67 1.69
N THR A 150 -1.41 -7.07 1.77
CA THR A 150 -1.02 -8.47 1.87
C THR A 150 0.12 -8.60 2.87
N ASN A 151 -0.08 -9.43 3.90
CA ASN A 151 0.96 -9.88 4.79
C ASN A 151 1.35 -11.32 4.38
N GLY A 152 2.61 -11.52 4.03
CA GLY A 152 3.11 -12.75 3.43
C GLY A 152 3.26 -12.67 1.90
N ALA A 153 3.60 -13.79 1.27
CA ALA A 153 3.91 -13.87 -0.15
C ALA A 153 2.72 -13.49 -1.06
N LEU A 154 3.02 -12.79 -2.14
CA LEU A 154 2.03 -12.34 -3.12
C LEU A 154 1.50 -13.50 -3.98
N ASN A 155 0.21 -13.45 -4.30
CA ASN A 155 -0.37 -14.25 -5.36
C ASN A 155 -0.30 -13.48 -6.69
N PHE A 156 0.69 -13.78 -7.52
CA PHE A 156 0.93 -13.05 -8.77
C PHE A 156 -0.21 -13.13 -9.77
N LYS A 157 -0.97 -14.24 -9.80
CA LYS A 157 -2.18 -14.32 -10.66
C LYS A 157 -3.22 -13.29 -10.26
N LYS A 158 -3.47 -13.13 -8.95
CA LYS A 158 -4.41 -12.10 -8.44
C LYS A 158 -3.84 -10.70 -8.64
N LEU A 159 -2.53 -10.51 -8.47
CA LEU A 159 -1.86 -9.23 -8.71
C LEU A 159 -2.03 -8.79 -10.18
N HIS A 160 -1.79 -9.67 -11.16
CA HIS A 160 -1.98 -9.35 -12.57
C HIS A 160 -3.44 -9.01 -12.89
N GLN A 161 -4.40 -9.77 -12.36
CA GLN A 161 -5.84 -9.45 -12.53
C GLN A 161 -6.20 -8.08 -11.97
N LEU A 162 -5.62 -7.70 -10.82
CA LEU A 162 -5.82 -6.39 -10.22
C LEU A 162 -5.21 -5.29 -11.10
N LEU A 163 -3.96 -5.48 -11.56
CA LEU A 163 -3.26 -4.52 -12.41
C LEU A 163 -3.97 -4.34 -13.76
N ASP A 164 -4.43 -5.43 -14.39
CA ASP A 164 -5.20 -5.35 -15.64
C ASP A 164 -6.47 -4.52 -15.46
N LYS A 165 -7.16 -4.66 -14.32
CA LYS A 165 -8.37 -3.90 -14.00
C LYS A 165 -8.07 -2.41 -13.73
N GLU A 166 -7.03 -2.11 -12.97
CA GLU A 166 -6.74 -0.74 -12.52
C GLU A 166 -6.00 0.10 -13.59
N LEU A 167 -5.38 -0.55 -14.58
CA LEU A 167 -4.58 0.07 -15.64
C LEU A 167 -5.23 -0.02 -17.05
N SER A 168 -6.48 -0.51 -17.09
CA SER A 168 -7.28 -0.55 -18.33
C SER A 168 -7.88 0.80 -18.70
#